data_387f3c6cfe173588efec893d665fb03e
#
_entry.id   387f3c6cfe173588efec893d665fb03e
#
_cell.length_a   1.000
_cell.length_b   1.000
_cell.length_c   1.000
_cell.angle_alpha   90.00
_cell.angle_beta   90.00
_cell.angle_gamma   90.00
#
_symmetry.space_group_name_H-M   'P 1'
#
loop_
_entity.id
_entity.type
_entity.pdbx_description
1 polymer ?
#
loop_
_entity_poly.entity_id
_entity_poly.type
_entity_poly.pdbx_seq_one_letter_code
_entity_poly.pdbx_strand_id
1 'polypeptide(L)'
;MYNEKDCMTLGKISANMPGAFIVYRNNEAEEIIFASDEIAKIFECDSVADFMRFTGGSFATIVYPEDIEEVESIIRRQIAATGGFDYVTYRIITKNGNIKKIEDWGHFVRDEELGDLFYVYLHDMDIREKLTDLSGQTSLPEPKAATIDELTGLANMRAFRLNAPGMIRDFFKKGGLPSCVYFNIRNFHTYNETYGFAGGDRMLKSVARILQETFPQGLIARFSEDHFAVITAQENLTEKINRMSLRVNNLRRGVVVEMKAGIYPVKTPDMDVSVICDCAKIACDSIKHEYGTSSQVYDGKMDEKVQLQEHIISSFESAMRDGQIQIYFQPVVDVKTGKTASVEALTRWEDPQYGRLSPANFLYVLEEQRLIHKLDSFVINKVCEELKRRKDNGEEIVPVSLNLSRLDFELTDVVRVIEDAVSHNGIPGDMLRFELTESLIAVDMDAMKRESERLRRHGFKVWMDAFGSGYSSLKVLKDFALDGLKIDMDMIKSVDDDRANIIISAVVDMARKLGIPALSKGVETREQLEFLKKAGCDLAQGYLFGRPAPAHEVK
;
A
#
# COMPACT_ATOMS: atom_id res chain seq x y z
N MET A 1 9.04 -33.87 9.37
CA MET A 1 8.01 -34.88 9.01
C MET A 1 6.74 -34.48 9.75
N TYR A 2 5.67 -34.13 9.00
CA TYR A 2 4.35 -34.07 9.64
C TYR A 2 4.14 -35.36 10.40
N ASN A 3 3.71 -35.27 11.67
CA ASN A 3 3.40 -36.49 12.40
C ASN A 3 2.14 -37.14 11.79
N GLU A 4 1.96 -38.44 11.98
CA GLU A 4 0.81 -39.19 11.44
C GLU A 4 -0.54 -38.51 11.73
N LYS A 5 -0.63 -37.73 12.81
CA LYS A 5 -1.84 -37.05 13.27
C LYS A 5 -2.14 -35.80 12.44
N ASP A 6 -1.12 -35.09 11.96
CA ASP A 6 -1.25 -33.89 11.14
C ASP A 6 -1.61 -34.29 9.70
N CYS A 7 -1.00 -35.34 9.16
CA CYS A 7 -1.36 -35.93 7.88
C CYS A 7 -2.82 -36.45 7.88
N MET A 8 -3.28 -37.07 8.98
CA MET A 8 -4.68 -37.48 9.12
C MET A 8 -5.65 -36.31 9.19
N THR A 9 -5.23 -35.20 9.75
CA THR A 9 -6.08 -33.98 9.84
C THR A 9 -6.19 -33.29 8.49
N LEU A 10 -5.09 -33.10 7.77
CA LEU A 10 -5.06 -32.58 6.40
C LEU A 10 -5.85 -33.48 5.44
N GLY A 11 -5.69 -34.80 5.55
CA GLY A 11 -6.47 -35.78 4.76
C GLY A 11 -7.99 -35.70 4.98
N LYS A 12 -8.45 -35.45 6.21
CA LYS A 12 -9.87 -35.26 6.51
C LYS A 12 -10.42 -33.95 5.98
N ILE A 13 -9.64 -32.89 5.95
CA ILE A 13 -10.04 -31.59 5.41
C ILE A 13 -10.10 -31.67 3.89
N SER A 14 -9.07 -32.24 3.25
CA SER A 14 -8.98 -32.35 1.79
C SER A 14 -10.01 -33.30 1.18
N ALA A 15 -10.43 -34.35 1.90
CA ALA A 15 -11.41 -35.33 1.42
C ALA A 15 -12.81 -34.74 1.10
N ASN A 16 -13.12 -33.55 1.58
CA ASN A 16 -14.38 -32.84 1.31
C ASN A 16 -14.21 -31.66 0.33
N MET A 17 -13.02 -31.44 -0.23
CA MET A 17 -12.77 -30.39 -1.22
C MET A 17 -12.86 -30.95 -2.64
N PRO A 18 -13.56 -30.28 -3.57
CA PRO A 18 -13.63 -30.72 -4.98
C PRO A 18 -12.34 -30.30 -5.71
N GLY A 19 -11.37 -31.22 -5.85
CA GLY A 19 -10.08 -31.03 -6.50
C GLY A 19 -8.94 -31.64 -5.70
N ALA A 20 -7.73 -31.61 -6.26
CA ALA A 20 -6.57 -32.21 -5.62
C ALA A 20 -5.78 -31.14 -4.84
N PHE A 21 -5.23 -31.56 -3.71
CA PHE A 21 -4.43 -30.70 -2.86
C PHE A 21 -3.05 -31.32 -2.64
N ILE A 22 -1.99 -30.52 -2.82
CA ILE A 22 -0.60 -30.91 -2.55
C ILE A 22 0.11 -29.87 -1.71
N VAL A 23 1.11 -30.30 -0.96
CA VAL A 23 2.05 -29.41 -0.26
C VAL A 23 3.45 -29.82 -0.66
N TYR A 24 4.27 -28.88 -1.10
CA TYR A 24 5.67 -29.13 -1.41
C TYR A 24 6.61 -28.09 -0.81
N ARG A 25 7.90 -28.43 -0.68
CA ARG A 25 8.93 -27.54 -0.15
C ARG A 25 9.50 -26.64 -1.24
N ASN A 26 9.72 -25.40 -0.91
CA ASN A 26 10.45 -24.47 -1.77
C ASN A 26 11.96 -24.68 -1.64
N ASN A 27 12.45 -25.76 -2.22
CA ASN A 27 13.87 -26.12 -2.30
C ASN A 27 14.22 -26.58 -3.72
N GLU A 28 15.48 -26.83 -4.01
CA GLU A 28 15.93 -27.26 -5.35
C GLU A 28 15.25 -28.56 -5.84
N ALA A 29 14.77 -29.41 -4.94
CA ALA A 29 14.09 -30.66 -5.28
C ALA A 29 12.57 -30.49 -5.43
N GLU A 30 11.99 -29.38 -4.95
CA GLU A 30 10.54 -29.13 -4.89
C GLU A 30 9.76 -30.34 -4.33
N GLU A 31 10.26 -30.88 -3.23
CA GLU A 31 9.79 -32.13 -2.65
C GLU A 31 8.34 -32.06 -2.20
N ILE A 32 7.48 -32.92 -2.76
CA ILE A 32 6.09 -33.07 -2.34
C ILE A 32 6.04 -33.81 -1.01
N ILE A 33 5.54 -33.14 0.03
CA ILE A 33 5.46 -33.70 1.40
C ILE A 33 4.04 -34.15 1.77
N PHE A 34 3.04 -33.71 1.02
CA PHE A 34 1.64 -34.13 1.16
C PHE A 34 0.92 -34.12 -0.18
N ALA A 35 0.03 -35.08 -0.43
CA ALA A 35 -0.87 -35.12 -1.56
C ALA A 35 -2.20 -35.77 -1.15
N SER A 36 -3.33 -35.20 -1.60
CA SER A 36 -4.67 -35.74 -1.35
C SER A 36 -4.99 -36.91 -2.30
N ASP A 37 -5.98 -37.74 -1.94
CA ASP A 37 -6.35 -38.90 -2.77
C ASP A 37 -6.86 -38.52 -4.17
N GLU A 38 -7.42 -37.32 -4.33
CA GLU A 38 -7.89 -36.79 -5.61
C GLU A 38 -6.78 -36.60 -6.62
N ILE A 39 -5.50 -36.40 -6.18
CA ILE A 39 -4.37 -36.23 -7.09
C ILE A 39 -4.16 -37.49 -7.97
N ALA A 40 -4.36 -38.66 -7.38
CA ALA A 40 -4.21 -39.91 -8.12
C ALA A 40 -5.22 -40.00 -9.29
N LYS A 41 -6.42 -39.49 -9.12
CA LYS A 41 -7.44 -39.46 -10.18
C LYS A 41 -7.09 -38.50 -11.30
N ILE A 42 -6.54 -37.31 -10.98
CA ILE A 42 -6.11 -36.32 -11.97
C ILE A 42 -4.98 -36.92 -12.82
N PHE A 43 -3.99 -37.53 -12.19
CA PHE A 43 -2.82 -38.11 -12.84
C PHE A 43 -3.03 -39.56 -13.34
N GLU A 44 -4.24 -40.11 -13.22
CA GLU A 44 -4.60 -41.48 -13.65
C GLU A 44 -3.72 -42.54 -12.97
N CYS A 45 -3.40 -42.32 -11.70
CA CYS A 45 -2.66 -43.24 -10.83
C CYS A 45 -3.62 -44.07 -9.96
N ASP A 46 -3.18 -45.24 -9.53
CA ASP A 46 -4.00 -46.18 -8.72
C ASP A 46 -4.11 -45.70 -7.25
N SER A 47 -3.15 -44.89 -6.78
CA SER A 47 -3.09 -44.38 -5.41
C SER A 47 -2.13 -43.19 -5.32
N VAL A 48 -2.16 -42.45 -4.20
CA VAL A 48 -1.17 -41.39 -3.90
C VAL A 48 0.26 -41.95 -3.90
N ALA A 49 0.47 -43.16 -3.36
CA ALA A 49 1.78 -43.80 -3.40
C ALA A 49 2.26 -44.11 -4.83
N ASP A 50 1.32 -44.40 -5.74
CA ASP A 50 1.63 -44.60 -7.14
C ASP A 50 1.93 -43.28 -7.84
N PHE A 51 1.18 -42.22 -7.54
CA PHE A 51 1.46 -40.85 -7.99
C PHE A 51 2.86 -40.38 -7.55
N MET A 52 3.23 -40.56 -6.28
CA MET A 52 4.55 -40.20 -5.76
C MET A 52 5.69 -40.96 -6.46
N ARG A 53 5.47 -42.23 -6.82
CA ARG A 53 6.46 -42.99 -7.61
C ARG A 53 6.56 -42.49 -9.04
N PHE A 54 5.42 -42.19 -9.66
CA PHE A 54 5.34 -41.70 -11.04
C PHE A 54 6.04 -40.35 -11.20
N THR A 55 5.83 -39.42 -10.26
CA THR A 55 6.41 -38.06 -10.29
C THR A 55 7.79 -37.97 -9.63
N GLY A 56 8.31 -39.07 -9.07
CA GLY A 56 9.54 -39.01 -8.24
C GLY A 56 9.40 -38.13 -6.99
N GLY A 57 8.19 -37.72 -6.64
CA GLY A 57 7.91 -36.88 -5.47
C GLY A 57 8.31 -35.40 -5.62
N SER A 58 8.44 -34.90 -6.85
CA SER A 58 8.82 -33.52 -7.11
C SER A 58 7.72 -32.75 -7.89
N PHE A 59 7.46 -31.50 -7.51
CA PHE A 59 6.48 -30.65 -8.18
C PHE A 59 6.91 -30.34 -9.63
N ALA A 60 8.18 -30.04 -9.88
CA ALA A 60 8.67 -29.75 -11.22
C ALA A 60 8.35 -30.85 -12.25
N THR A 61 8.24 -32.10 -11.79
CA THR A 61 7.97 -33.24 -12.69
C THR A 61 6.50 -33.42 -13.05
N ILE A 62 5.58 -32.72 -12.38
CA ILE A 62 4.15 -32.77 -12.72
C ILE A 62 3.78 -31.82 -13.85
N VAL A 63 4.55 -30.76 -14.07
CA VAL A 63 4.33 -29.76 -15.13
C VAL A 63 4.83 -30.30 -16.46
N TYR A 64 4.10 -30.00 -17.54
CA TYR A 64 4.55 -30.35 -18.89
C TYR A 64 5.90 -29.69 -19.20
N PRO A 65 6.90 -30.44 -19.74
CA PRO A 65 8.28 -29.93 -19.85
C PRO A 65 8.47 -28.59 -20.55
N GLU A 66 7.65 -28.30 -21.59
CA GLU A 66 7.70 -27.03 -22.32
C GLU A 66 7.11 -25.86 -21.54
N ASP A 67 6.28 -26.12 -20.51
CA ASP A 67 5.58 -25.10 -19.74
C ASP A 67 6.37 -24.69 -18.46
N ILE A 68 7.38 -25.46 -18.04
CA ILE A 68 8.07 -25.32 -16.75
C ILE A 68 8.63 -23.90 -16.55
N GLU A 69 9.43 -23.40 -17.50
CA GLU A 69 10.08 -22.08 -17.36
C GLU A 69 9.05 -20.93 -17.27
N GLU A 70 7.97 -21.01 -18.06
CA GLU A 70 6.91 -20.01 -18.06
C GLU A 70 6.12 -20.06 -16.74
N VAL A 71 5.74 -21.25 -16.28
CA VAL A 71 5.02 -21.49 -15.01
C VAL A 71 5.80 -20.96 -13.83
N GLU A 72 7.08 -21.33 -13.69
CA GLU A 72 7.93 -20.83 -12.62
C GLU A 72 8.07 -19.31 -12.62
N SER A 73 8.22 -18.71 -13.81
CA SER A 73 8.33 -17.24 -13.96
C SER A 73 7.04 -16.54 -13.49
N ILE A 74 5.87 -17.09 -13.85
CA ILE A 74 4.57 -16.56 -13.44
C ILE A 74 4.39 -16.67 -11.92
N ILE A 75 4.66 -17.85 -11.34
CA ILE A 75 4.55 -18.10 -9.90
C ILE A 75 5.43 -17.12 -9.11
N ARG A 76 6.73 -17.02 -9.45
CA ARG A 76 7.66 -16.10 -8.77
C ARG A 76 7.19 -14.65 -8.82
N ARG A 77 6.71 -14.20 -9.98
CA ARG A 77 6.21 -12.83 -10.17
C ARG A 77 4.95 -12.57 -9.35
N GLN A 78 4.01 -13.51 -9.32
CA GLN A 78 2.76 -13.35 -8.60
C GLN A 78 2.96 -13.39 -7.08
N ILE A 79 3.80 -14.30 -6.56
CA ILE A 79 4.15 -14.35 -5.14
C ILE A 79 4.75 -13.04 -4.66
N ALA A 80 5.66 -12.46 -5.44
CA ALA A 80 6.26 -11.16 -5.12
C ALA A 80 5.23 -10.02 -5.09
N ALA A 81 4.21 -10.09 -5.96
CA ALA A 81 3.17 -9.05 -6.09
C ALA A 81 2.02 -9.20 -5.10
N THR A 82 1.69 -10.43 -4.67
CA THR A 82 0.47 -10.74 -3.88
C THR A 82 0.73 -11.00 -2.40
N GLY A 83 2.00 -11.06 -1.99
CA GLY A 83 2.37 -11.44 -0.63
C GLY A 83 2.24 -12.94 -0.36
N GLY A 84 2.32 -13.79 -1.39
CA GLY A 84 2.39 -15.24 -1.24
C GLY A 84 1.38 -16.06 -2.03
N PHE A 85 0.44 -15.44 -2.74
CA PHE A 85 -0.56 -16.15 -3.55
C PHE A 85 -0.18 -16.16 -5.02
N ASP A 86 -0.43 -17.30 -5.69
CA ASP A 86 -0.29 -17.45 -7.12
C ASP A 86 -1.48 -18.20 -7.74
N TYR A 87 -1.68 -17.95 -9.04
CA TYR A 87 -2.63 -18.65 -9.89
C TYR A 87 -2.03 -18.83 -11.26
N VAL A 88 -1.93 -20.07 -11.71
CA VAL A 88 -1.36 -20.41 -13.02
C VAL A 88 -2.13 -21.54 -13.68
N THR A 89 -2.15 -21.57 -15.00
CA THR A 89 -2.70 -22.69 -15.77
C THR A 89 -1.60 -23.30 -16.63
N TYR A 90 -1.48 -24.61 -16.58
CA TYR A 90 -0.44 -25.34 -17.34
C TYR A 90 -0.93 -26.74 -17.74
N ARG A 91 -0.14 -27.38 -18.59
CA ARG A 91 -0.36 -28.76 -19.01
C ARG A 91 0.37 -29.73 -18.08
N ILE A 92 -0.23 -30.87 -17.86
CA ILE A 92 0.38 -32.03 -17.18
C ILE A 92 0.35 -33.25 -18.11
N ILE A 93 1.23 -34.22 -17.84
CA ILE A 93 1.18 -35.56 -18.45
C ILE A 93 0.74 -36.56 -17.40
N THR A 94 -0.32 -37.33 -17.68
CA THR A 94 -0.78 -38.40 -16.80
C THR A 94 0.07 -39.64 -16.95
N LYS A 95 -0.07 -40.59 -16.02
CA LYS A 95 0.61 -41.91 -16.06
C LYS A 95 0.32 -42.68 -17.35
N ASN A 96 -0.87 -42.49 -17.93
CA ASN A 96 -1.28 -43.14 -19.19
C ASN A 96 -0.83 -42.36 -20.44
N GLY A 97 -0.10 -41.26 -20.29
CA GLY A 97 0.41 -40.44 -21.39
C GLY A 97 -0.60 -39.42 -21.93
N ASN A 98 -1.74 -39.23 -21.28
CA ASN A 98 -2.71 -38.20 -21.66
C ASN A 98 -2.21 -36.82 -21.19
N ILE A 99 -2.44 -35.80 -22.05
CA ILE A 99 -2.14 -34.39 -21.68
C ILE A 99 -3.43 -33.78 -21.17
N LYS A 100 -3.39 -33.20 -19.96
CA LYS A 100 -4.50 -32.48 -19.36
C LYS A 100 -4.10 -31.06 -19.02
N LYS A 101 -5.08 -30.14 -19.04
CA LYS A 101 -4.89 -28.75 -18.62
C LYS A 101 -5.39 -28.58 -17.19
N ILE A 102 -4.53 -28.03 -16.34
CA ILE A 102 -4.75 -27.84 -14.90
C ILE A 102 -4.82 -26.36 -14.57
N GLU A 103 -5.74 -25.99 -13.70
CA GLU A 103 -5.74 -24.75 -12.94
C GLU A 103 -5.07 -25.00 -11.59
N ASP A 104 -4.14 -24.16 -11.23
CA ASP A 104 -3.32 -24.24 -10.02
C ASP A 104 -3.47 -22.95 -9.22
N TRP A 105 -3.86 -23.07 -7.95
CA TRP A 105 -3.89 -21.99 -6.96
C TRP A 105 -2.87 -22.32 -5.88
N GLY A 106 -1.79 -21.56 -5.83
CA GLY A 106 -0.72 -21.69 -4.86
C GLY A 106 -0.77 -20.65 -3.75
N HIS A 107 -0.28 -21.04 -2.58
CA HIS A 107 -0.02 -20.15 -1.46
C HIS A 107 1.33 -20.48 -0.84
N PHE A 108 2.27 -19.54 -0.93
CA PHE A 108 3.59 -19.62 -0.31
C PHE A 108 3.52 -19.22 1.15
N VAL A 109 4.04 -20.06 2.04
CA VAL A 109 4.07 -19.84 3.50
C VAL A 109 5.48 -20.08 4.02
N ARG A 110 5.97 -19.17 4.85
CA ARG A 110 7.21 -19.36 5.61
C ARG A 110 6.86 -19.98 6.96
N ASP A 111 7.33 -21.19 7.19
CA ASP A 111 7.13 -21.92 8.44
C ASP A 111 8.47 -22.03 9.18
N GLU A 112 8.48 -21.68 10.49
CA GLU A 112 9.70 -21.66 11.31
C GLU A 112 10.28 -23.07 11.56
N GLU A 113 9.44 -24.13 11.54
CA GLU A 113 9.84 -25.50 11.82
C GLU A 113 10.05 -26.33 10.53
N LEU A 114 9.22 -26.10 9.51
CA LEU A 114 9.18 -26.91 8.29
C LEU A 114 9.88 -26.25 7.09
N GLY A 115 10.29 -24.98 7.24
CA GLY A 115 10.87 -24.18 6.16
C GLY A 115 9.81 -23.56 5.24
N ASP A 116 10.24 -23.09 4.08
CA ASP A 116 9.37 -22.48 3.08
C ASP A 116 8.52 -23.53 2.37
N LEU A 117 7.20 -23.38 2.38
CA LEU A 117 6.23 -24.34 1.85
C LEU A 117 5.30 -23.70 0.82
N PHE A 118 4.90 -24.50 -0.17
CA PHE A 118 3.79 -24.18 -1.08
C PHE A 118 2.59 -25.08 -0.78
N TYR A 119 1.44 -24.49 -0.58
CA TYR A 119 0.14 -25.14 -0.49
C TYR A 119 -0.57 -24.92 -1.81
N VAL A 120 -0.83 -26.00 -2.55
CA VAL A 120 -1.34 -25.93 -3.92
C VAL A 120 -2.63 -26.71 -4.06
N TYR A 121 -3.62 -26.07 -4.68
CA TYR A 121 -4.88 -26.67 -5.06
C TYR A 121 -4.96 -26.80 -6.58
N LEU A 122 -5.13 -28.03 -7.07
CA LEU A 122 -5.16 -28.37 -8.49
C LEU A 122 -6.56 -28.76 -8.94
N HIS A 123 -6.99 -28.23 -10.07
CA HIS A 123 -8.26 -28.53 -10.69
C HIS A 123 -8.09 -28.95 -12.16
N ASP A 124 -8.66 -30.11 -12.57
CA ASP A 124 -8.65 -30.65 -13.93
C ASP A 124 -9.71 -29.94 -14.80
N MET A 125 -9.24 -29.14 -15.78
CA MET A 125 -10.13 -28.39 -16.69
C MET A 125 -10.85 -29.29 -17.71
N ASP A 126 -10.29 -30.44 -18.07
CA ASP A 126 -10.86 -31.35 -19.09
C ASP A 126 -12.16 -32.04 -18.61
N ILE A 127 -12.33 -32.19 -17.31
CA ILE A 127 -13.57 -32.69 -16.72
C ILE A 127 -14.73 -31.73 -17.02
N ARG A 128 -14.45 -30.44 -17.08
CA ARG A 128 -15.43 -29.39 -17.34
C ARG A 128 -15.92 -29.40 -18.80
N GLU A 129 -15.02 -29.59 -19.76
CA GLU A 129 -15.39 -29.70 -21.20
C GLU A 129 -16.20 -30.95 -21.46
N LYS A 130 -15.85 -32.09 -20.87
CA LYS A 130 -16.63 -33.35 -20.98
C LYS A 130 -18.02 -33.27 -20.35
N LEU A 131 -18.17 -32.49 -19.26
CA LEU A 131 -19.48 -32.24 -18.66
C LEU A 131 -20.34 -31.31 -19.52
N THR A 132 -19.71 -30.37 -20.26
CA THR A 132 -20.39 -29.46 -21.20
C THR A 132 -20.84 -30.23 -22.47
N ASP A 133 -20.04 -31.14 -22.99
CA ASP A 133 -20.38 -31.97 -24.17
C ASP A 133 -21.47 -33.01 -23.87
N LEU A 134 -21.54 -33.54 -22.67
CA LEU A 134 -22.62 -34.45 -22.21
C LEU A 134 -23.94 -33.72 -21.91
N SER A 135 -23.92 -32.39 -21.76
CA SER A 135 -25.09 -31.55 -21.46
C SER A 135 -25.82 -31.01 -22.70
N GLY A 136 -25.51 -31.52 -23.89
CA GLY A 136 -26.18 -31.16 -25.15
C GLY A 136 -27.69 -31.35 -25.18
N GLN A 137 -28.31 -31.95 -24.17
CA GLN A 137 -29.78 -32.04 -23.94
C GLN A 137 -30.07 -32.40 -22.47
N THR A 138 -29.96 -31.49 -21.59
CA THR A 138 -30.79 -31.31 -20.38
C THR A 138 -30.17 -30.23 -19.52
N SER A 139 -30.82 -29.10 -19.43
CA SER A 139 -30.51 -28.05 -18.47
C SER A 139 -30.72 -28.55 -17.04
N LEU A 140 -29.70 -29.14 -16.44
CA LEU A 140 -29.62 -29.15 -14.98
C LEU A 140 -29.22 -27.73 -14.55
N PRO A 141 -29.95 -27.10 -13.63
CA PRO A 141 -29.57 -25.80 -13.12
C PRO A 141 -28.20 -25.95 -12.44
N GLU A 142 -27.19 -25.22 -12.94
CA GLU A 142 -25.94 -25.06 -12.20
C GLU A 142 -26.29 -24.72 -10.74
N PRO A 143 -25.57 -25.30 -9.74
CA PRO A 143 -25.85 -24.95 -8.35
C PRO A 143 -25.68 -23.42 -8.22
N LYS A 144 -26.78 -22.74 -7.89
CA LYS A 144 -26.79 -21.25 -7.71
C LYS A 144 -25.67 -20.76 -6.79
N ALA A 145 -25.16 -21.61 -5.92
CA ALA A 145 -24.02 -21.34 -5.03
C ALA A 145 -22.68 -21.07 -5.74
N ALA A 146 -22.48 -21.58 -6.98
CA ALA A 146 -21.21 -21.41 -7.70
C ALA A 146 -21.05 -20.06 -8.42
N THR A 147 -22.13 -19.26 -8.52
CA THR A 147 -22.18 -18.02 -9.33
C THR A 147 -22.63 -16.79 -8.55
N ILE A 148 -23.02 -16.95 -7.28
CA ILE A 148 -23.56 -15.91 -6.42
C ILE A 148 -22.68 -15.76 -5.16
N ASP A 149 -22.47 -14.54 -4.72
CA ASP A 149 -21.91 -14.24 -3.40
C ASP A 149 -22.99 -14.49 -2.32
N GLU A 150 -22.75 -15.42 -1.42
CA GLU A 150 -23.74 -15.89 -0.43
C GLU A 150 -24.17 -14.77 0.54
N LEU A 151 -23.29 -13.80 0.83
CA LEU A 151 -23.58 -12.72 1.75
C LEU A 151 -24.52 -11.68 1.14
N THR A 152 -24.23 -11.24 -0.09
CA THR A 152 -24.90 -10.08 -0.72
C THR A 152 -25.96 -10.49 -1.73
N GLY A 153 -25.93 -11.72 -2.23
CA GLY A 153 -26.81 -12.20 -3.30
C GLY A 153 -26.46 -11.65 -4.70
N LEU A 154 -25.38 -10.91 -4.82
CA LEU A 154 -24.85 -10.42 -6.10
C LEU A 154 -24.12 -11.55 -6.84
N ALA A 155 -23.78 -11.34 -8.11
CA ALA A 155 -22.85 -12.22 -8.78
C ALA A 155 -21.49 -12.22 -8.03
N ASN A 156 -20.79 -13.36 -8.04
CA ASN A 156 -19.40 -13.39 -7.61
C ASN A 156 -18.44 -13.06 -8.79
N MET A 157 -17.15 -12.97 -8.51
CA MET A 157 -16.12 -12.65 -9.53
C MET A 157 -16.19 -13.62 -10.72
N ARG A 158 -16.40 -14.93 -10.48
CA ARG A 158 -16.49 -15.94 -11.52
C ARG A 158 -17.67 -15.67 -12.45
N ALA A 159 -18.86 -15.46 -11.89
CA ALA A 159 -20.05 -15.14 -12.68
C ALA A 159 -19.90 -13.82 -13.45
N PHE A 160 -19.23 -12.84 -12.86
CA PHE A 160 -18.94 -11.58 -13.53
C PHE A 160 -18.07 -11.79 -14.77
N ARG A 161 -16.96 -12.52 -14.66
CA ARG A 161 -16.06 -12.81 -15.78
C ARG A 161 -16.76 -13.58 -16.90
N LEU A 162 -17.66 -14.50 -16.56
CA LEU A 162 -18.42 -15.28 -17.55
C LEU A 162 -19.46 -14.45 -18.30
N ASN A 163 -20.16 -13.53 -17.62
CA ASN A 163 -21.28 -12.79 -18.19
C ASN A 163 -20.90 -11.43 -18.79
N ALA A 164 -19.84 -10.79 -18.28
CA ALA A 164 -19.42 -9.46 -18.72
C ALA A 164 -19.12 -9.37 -20.23
N PRO A 165 -18.43 -10.33 -20.88
CA PRO A 165 -18.18 -10.25 -22.33
C PRO A 165 -19.45 -10.18 -23.16
N GLY A 166 -20.47 -10.99 -22.80
CA GLY A 166 -21.77 -10.99 -23.47
C GLY A 166 -22.48 -9.64 -23.30
N MET A 167 -22.52 -9.14 -22.08
CA MET A 167 -23.16 -7.86 -21.76
C MET A 167 -22.48 -6.66 -22.44
N ILE A 168 -21.15 -6.64 -22.47
CA ILE A 168 -20.38 -5.60 -23.16
C ILE A 168 -20.74 -5.58 -24.65
N ARG A 169 -20.72 -6.73 -25.34
CA ARG A 169 -21.11 -6.85 -26.74
C ARG A 169 -22.55 -6.39 -26.97
N ASP A 170 -23.48 -6.72 -26.08
CA ASP A 170 -24.88 -6.31 -26.20
C ASP A 170 -25.09 -4.80 -26.02
N PHE A 171 -24.32 -4.17 -25.15
CA PHE A 171 -24.33 -2.70 -25.03
C PHE A 171 -23.83 -2.04 -26.31
N PHE A 172 -22.70 -2.50 -26.87
CA PHE A 172 -22.18 -1.96 -28.14
C PHE A 172 -23.18 -2.16 -29.31
N LYS A 173 -23.81 -3.33 -29.42
CA LYS A 173 -24.85 -3.59 -30.44
C LYS A 173 -26.04 -2.63 -30.33
N LYS A 174 -26.38 -2.19 -29.14
CA LYS A 174 -27.45 -1.21 -28.87
C LYS A 174 -26.98 0.25 -29.01
N GLY A 175 -25.73 0.49 -29.43
CA GLY A 175 -25.16 1.83 -29.56
C GLY A 175 -24.74 2.49 -28.25
N GLY A 176 -24.71 1.73 -27.14
CA GLY A 176 -24.25 2.21 -25.85
C GLY A 176 -22.74 2.12 -25.72
N LEU A 177 -22.16 2.97 -24.86
CA LEU A 177 -20.74 2.94 -24.49
C LEU A 177 -20.60 2.36 -23.07
N PRO A 178 -20.29 1.05 -22.94
CA PRO A 178 -20.19 0.45 -21.62
C PRO A 178 -18.94 0.92 -20.89
N SER A 179 -19.04 0.95 -19.56
CA SER A 179 -17.92 1.17 -18.65
C SER A 179 -17.90 0.09 -17.58
N CYS A 180 -16.69 -0.27 -17.15
CA CYS A 180 -16.47 -1.01 -15.92
C CYS A 180 -16.24 -0.02 -14.79
N VAL A 181 -16.92 -0.23 -13.68
CA VAL A 181 -16.71 0.54 -12.45
C VAL A 181 -16.27 -0.42 -11.36
N TYR A 182 -15.10 -0.19 -10.81
CA TYR A 182 -14.57 -0.94 -9.68
C TYR A 182 -14.71 -0.12 -8.41
N PHE A 183 -15.18 -0.74 -7.33
CA PHE A 183 -15.47 -0.07 -6.06
C PHE A 183 -14.69 -0.70 -4.92
N ASN A 184 -14.21 0.15 -4.00
CA ASN A 184 -13.59 -0.22 -2.73
C ASN A 184 -14.23 0.58 -1.59
N ILE A 185 -14.43 -0.04 -0.41
CA ILE A 185 -14.94 0.63 0.79
C ILE A 185 -13.78 0.94 1.72
N ARG A 186 -13.28 2.16 1.68
CA ARG A 186 -12.22 2.62 2.57
C ARG A 186 -12.65 2.56 4.04
N ASN A 187 -11.71 2.20 4.92
CA ASN A 187 -11.90 2.04 6.36
C ASN A 187 -12.87 0.91 6.75
N PHE A 188 -13.14 -0.05 5.87
CA PHE A 188 -14.01 -1.18 6.17
C PHE A 188 -13.45 -2.09 7.28
N HIS A 189 -12.13 -2.27 7.33
CA HIS A 189 -11.45 -2.99 8.41
C HIS A 189 -11.69 -2.34 9.78
N THR A 190 -11.43 -1.04 9.90
CA THR A 190 -11.69 -0.27 11.12
C THR A 190 -13.18 -0.28 11.52
N TYR A 191 -14.06 -0.31 10.52
CA TYR A 191 -15.49 -0.48 10.76
C TYR A 191 -15.79 -1.85 11.39
N ASN A 192 -15.16 -2.94 10.89
CA ASN A 192 -15.30 -4.28 11.45
C ASN A 192 -14.72 -4.37 12.88
N GLU A 193 -13.60 -3.74 13.17
CA GLU A 193 -13.03 -3.65 14.51
C GLU A 193 -14.00 -2.95 15.50
N THR A 194 -14.66 -1.89 15.04
CA THR A 194 -15.56 -1.10 15.89
C THR A 194 -16.93 -1.76 16.10
N TYR A 195 -17.50 -2.37 15.04
CA TYR A 195 -18.89 -2.86 15.05
C TYR A 195 -19.04 -4.38 14.92
N GLY A 196 -17.91 -5.10 14.89
CA GLY A 196 -17.83 -6.55 14.68
C GLY A 196 -18.17 -6.98 13.25
N PHE A 197 -17.81 -8.22 12.89
CA PHE A 197 -18.06 -8.79 11.55
C PHE A 197 -19.55 -8.76 11.16
N ALA A 198 -20.47 -9.02 12.09
CA ALA A 198 -21.91 -8.92 11.83
C ALA A 198 -22.36 -7.49 11.47
N GLY A 199 -21.63 -6.48 11.94
CA GLY A 199 -21.80 -5.07 11.55
C GLY A 199 -21.39 -4.84 10.10
N GLY A 200 -20.20 -5.33 9.71
CA GLY A 200 -19.68 -5.29 8.36
C GLY A 200 -20.57 -6.01 7.36
N ASP A 201 -21.07 -7.20 7.69
CA ASP A 201 -22.00 -7.94 6.85
C ASP A 201 -23.27 -7.15 6.52
N ARG A 202 -23.85 -6.49 7.52
CA ARG A 202 -25.02 -5.63 7.30
C ARG A 202 -24.70 -4.43 6.40
N MET A 203 -23.50 -3.87 6.54
CA MET A 203 -23.03 -2.79 5.68
C MET A 203 -22.89 -3.26 4.23
N LEU A 204 -22.20 -4.38 4.00
CA LEU A 204 -22.00 -4.97 2.66
C LEU A 204 -23.35 -5.28 1.97
N LYS A 205 -24.32 -5.82 2.69
CA LYS A 205 -25.70 -6.02 2.19
C LYS A 205 -26.37 -4.70 1.80
N SER A 206 -26.14 -3.64 2.58
CA SER A 206 -26.69 -2.32 2.29
C SER A 206 -26.05 -1.70 1.06
N VAL A 207 -24.71 -1.83 0.92
CA VAL A 207 -23.97 -1.40 -0.27
C VAL A 207 -24.45 -2.14 -1.52
N ALA A 208 -24.59 -3.47 -1.44
CA ALA A 208 -25.10 -4.29 -2.55
C ALA A 208 -26.47 -3.78 -3.04
N ARG A 209 -27.39 -3.48 -2.12
CA ARG A 209 -28.71 -2.93 -2.46
C ARG A 209 -28.58 -1.55 -3.11
N ILE A 210 -27.73 -0.66 -2.58
CA ILE A 210 -27.52 0.68 -3.17
C ILE A 210 -26.94 0.56 -4.58
N LEU A 211 -26.03 -0.38 -4.83
CA LEU A 211 -25.48 -0.65 -6.16
C LEU A 211 -26.59 -1.13 -7.13
N GLN A 212 -27.44 -2.06 -6.71
CA GLN A 212 -28.56 -2.55 -7.53
C GLN A 212 -29.56 -1.43 -7.87
N GLU A 213 -29.88 -0.55 -6.92
CA GLU A 213 -30.74 0.60 -7.14
C GLU A 213 -30.09 1.64 -8.08
N THR A 214 -28.77 1.82 -8.00
CA THR A 214 -28.01 2.79 -8.81
C THR A 214 -27.80 2.27 -10.24
N PHE A 215 -27.55 0.99 -10.41
CA PHE A 215 -27.22 0.34 -11.68
C PHE A 215 -28.20 -0.79 -12.04
N PRO A 216 -29.51 -0.53 -12.19
CA PRO A 216 -30.54 -1.57 -12.33
C PRO A 216 -30.40 -2.43 -13.59
N GLN A 217 -29.68 -1.94 -14.60
CA GLN A 217 -29.40 -2.68 -15.85
C GLN A 217 -27.93 -3.11 -15.96
N GLY A 218 -27.15 -2.97 -14.87
CA GLY A 218 -25.74 -3.34 -14.82
C GLY A 218 -25.54 -4.80 -14.38
N LEU A 219 -24.45 -5.39 -14.80
CA LEU A 219 -23.92 -6.61 -14.19
C LEU A 219 -23.14 -6.20 -12.95
N ILE A 220 -23.64 -6.56 -11.78
CA ILE A 220 -23.07 -6.17 -10.50
C ILE A 220 -22.52 -7.41 -9.80
N ALA A 221 -21.29 -7.35 -9.33
CA ALA A 221 -20.66 -8.44 -8.60
C ALA A 221 -19.92 -7.94 -7.37
N ARG A 222 -19.79 -8.82 -6.38
CA ARG A 222 -18.84 -8.71 -5.28
C ARG A 222 -17.64 -9.60 -5.57
N PHE A 223 -16.44 -9.00 -5.60
CA PHE A 223 -15.21 -9.72 -5.94
C PHE A 223 -14.55 -10.33 -4.71
N SER A 224 -14.46 -9.57 -3.64
CA SER A 224 -13.92 -10.01 -2.34
C SER A 224 -14.42 -9.06 -1.25
N GLU A 225 -14.03 -9.26 -0.04
CA GLU A 225 -14.36 -8.53 1.20
C GLU A 225 -15.21 -7.25 1.02
N ASP A 226 -14.60 -6.17 0.61
CA ASP A 226 -15.15 -4.82 0.44
C ASP A 226 -15.09 -4.31 -1.01
N HIS A 227 -14.80 -5.21 -1.98
CA HIS A 227 -14.65 -4.88 -3.38
C HIS A 227 -15.83 -5.31 -4.23
N PHE A 228 -16.31 -4.39 -5.07
CA PHE A 228 -17.42 -4.64 -6.00
C PHE A 228 -17.04 -4.19 -7.42
N ALA A 229 -17.66 -4.81 -8.42
CA ALA A 229 -17.50 -4.42 -9.81
C ALA A 229 -18.86 -4.32 -10.51
N VAL A 230 -18.96 -3.40 -11.46
CA VAL A 230 -20.19 -3.15 -12.25
C VAL A 230 -19.81 -2.94 -13.71
N ILE A 231 -20.47 -3.67 -14.64
CA ILE A 231 -20.52 -3.30 -16.06
C ILE A 231 -21.82 -2.57 -16.32
N THR A 232 -21.75 -1.38 -16.87
CA THR A 232 -22.93 -0.55 -17.17
C THR A 232 -22.69 0.34 -18.39
N ALA A 233 -23.76 0.70 -19.12
CA ALA A 233 -23.72 1.71 -20.18
C ALA A 233 -24.48 2.99 -19.79
N GLN A 234 -24.61 3.26 -18.49
CA GLN A 234 -25.28 4.47 -18.02
C GLN A 234 -24.38 5.70 -18.19
N GLU A 235 -24.99 6.82 -18.54
CA GLU A 235 -24.32 8.11 -18.60
C GLU A 235 -24.18 8.76 -17.22
N ASN A 236 -23.35 9.81 -17.12
CA ASN A 236 -23.11 10.60 -15.91
C ASN A 236 -22.68 9.77 -14.70
N LEU A 237 -21.78 8.80 -14.94
CA LEU A 237 -21.32 7.85 -13.89
C LEU A 237 -20.72 8.57 -12.68
N THR A 238 -19.87 9.58 -12.88
CA THR A 238 -19.25 10.35 -11.79
C THR A 238 -20.29 10.95 -10.85
N GLU A 239 -21.35 11.57 -11.40
CA GLU A 239 -22.42 12.17 -10.58
C GLU A 239 -23.21 11.11 -9.81
N LYS A 240 -23.53 9.99 -10.46
CA LYS A 240 -24.24 8.86 -9.82
C LYS A 240 -23.43 8.24 -8.71
N ILE A 241 -22.11 8.04 -8.93
CA ILE A 241 -21.19 7.51 -7.94
C ILE A 241 -21.06 8.47 -6.76
N ASN A 242 -20.93 9.78 -6.98
CA ASN A 242 -20.87 10.76 -5.91
C ASN A 242 -22.13 10.73 -5.03
N ARG A 243 -23.32 10.68 -5.63
CA ARG A 243 -24.59 10.53 -4.87
C ARG A 243 -24.65 9.22 -4.10
N MET A 244 -24.17 8.13 -4.69
CA MET A 244 -24.12 6.81 -4.06
C MET A 244 -23.14 6.80 -2.88
N SER A 245 -21.93 7.36 -3.05
CA SER A 245 -20.93 7.50 -1.97
C SER A 245 -21.51 8.23 -0.77
N LEU A 246 -22.21 9.34 -0.98
CA LEU A 246 -22.90 10.08 0.09
C LEU A 246 -23.93 9.21 0.82
N ARG A 247 -24.66 8.34 0.11
CA ARG A 247 -25.62 7.42 0.74
C ARG A 247 -24.90 6.37 1.58
N VAL A 248 -23.77 5.82 1.10
CA VAL A 248 -22.96 4.84 1.84
C VAL A 248 -22.37 5.47 3.09
N ASN A 249 -21.79 6.67 2.97
CA ASN A 249 -21.20 7.40 4.10
C ASN A 249 -22.21 7.69 5.21
N ASN A 250 -23.49 7.86 4.86
CA ASN A 250 -24.58 8.14 5.79
C ASN A 250 -25.25 6.87 6.37
N LEU A 251 -24.80 5.65 6.04
CA LEU A 251 -25.40 4.43 6.57
C LEU A 251 -25.29 4.30 8.09
N ARG A 252 -24.25 4.89 8.70
CA ARG A 252 -24.10 4.97 10.16
C ARG A 252 -23.31 6.22 10.60
N ARG A 253 -23.62 6.70 11.82
CA ARG A 253 -22.83 7.71 12.53
C ARG A 253 -21.72 7.00 13.33
N GLY A 254 -20.50 7.49 13.26
CA GLY A 254 -19.33 6.95 14.00
C GLY A 254 -18.12 6.82 13.09
N VAL A 255 -17.72 5.60 12.75
CA VAL A 255 -16.61 5.40 11.80
C VAL A 255 -17.03 5.87 10.41
N VAL A 256 -16.29 6.81 9.86
CA VAL A 256 -16.51 7.30 8.49
C VAL A 256 -15.95 6.29 7.51
N VAL A 257 -16.82 5.67 6.73
CA VAL A 257 -16.45 4.83 5.59
C VAL A 257 -16.64 5.63 4.32
N GLU A 258 -15.74 5.49 3.36
CA GLU A 258 -15.82 6.15 2.07
C GLU A 258 -15.83 5.12 0.95
N MET A 259 -16.76 5.25 0.01
CA MET A 259 -16.77 4.43 -1.18
C MET A 259 -15.97 5.13 -2.28
N LYS A 260 -14.89 4.48 -2.72
CA LYS A 260 -14.05 4.90 -3.83
C LYS A 260 -14.39 4.11 -5.07
N ALA A 261 -14.33 4.73 -6.25
CA ALA A 261 -14.66 4.09 -7.51
C ALA A 261 -13.65 4.44 -8.61
N GLY A 262 -13.19 3.44 -9.34
CA GLY A 262 -12.46 3.61 -10.58
C GLY A 262 -13.33 3.27 -11.77
N ILE A 263 -13.32 4.09 -12.80
CA ILE A 263 -14.14 3.96 -14.01
C ILE A 263 -13.22 3.69 -15.20
N TYR A 264 -13.43 2.59 -15.89
CA TYR A 264 -12.80 2.29 -17.16
C TYR A 264 -13.81 2.29 -18.30
N PRO A 265 -13.81 3.28 -19.21
CA PRO A 265 -14.62 3.26 -20.42
C PRO A 265 -14.12 2.17 -21.36
N VAL A 266 -14.96 1.16 -21.64
CA VAL A 266 -14.59 0.03 -22.50
C VAL A 266 -14.52 0.51 -23.95
N LYS A 267 -13.36 0.30 -24.60
CA LYS A 267 -13.07 0.88 -25.92
C LYS A 267 -13.60 0.02 -27.08
N THR A 268 -13.57 -1.31 -26.92
CA THR A 268 -14.01 -2.25 -27.96
C THR A 268 -14.77 -3.42 -27.34
N PRO A 269 -15.69 -4.08 -28.09
CA PRO A 269 -16.56 -5.14 -27.57
C PRO A 269 -15.84 -6.43 -27.17
N ASP A 270 -14.63 -6.66 -27.69
CA ASP A 270 -13.88 -7.90 -27.52
C ASP A 270 -12.67 -7.74 -26.59
N MET A 271 -12.64 -6.68 -25.77
CA MET A 271 -11.60 -6.50 -24.74
C MET A 271 -11.70 -7.58 -23.68
N ASP A 272 -10.54 -8.05 -23.21
CA ASP A 272 -10.47 -8.96 -22.08
C ASP A 272 -11.03 -8.29 -20.80
N VAL A 273 -11.96 -8.98 -20.16
CA VAL A 273 -12.62 -8.49 -18.94
C VAL A 273 -11.64 -8.34 -17.78
N SER A 274 -10.57 -9.15 -17.72
CA SER A 274 -9.54 -9.01 -16.70
C SER A 274 -8.82 -7.66 -16.85
N VAL A 275 -8.38 -7.32 -18.08
CA VAL A 275 -7.75 -6.02 -18.36
C VAL A 275 -8.69 -4.85 -18.04
N ILE A 276 -9.98 -4.98 -18.40
CA ILE A 276 -10.99 -3.96 -18.11
C ILE A 276 -11.12 -3.74 -16.59
N CYS A 277 -11.17 -4.83 -15.81
CA CYS A 277 -11.27 -4.77 -14.35
C CYS A 277 -9.99 -4.19 -13.72
N ASP A 278 -8.81 -4.60 -14.20
CA ASP A 278 -7.54 -4.13 -13.69
C ASP A 278 -7.36 -2.62 -13.92
N CYS A 279 -7.68 -2.12 -15.11
CA CYS A 279 -7.68 -0.69 -15.39
C CYS A 279 -8.66 0.09 -14.49
N ALA A 280 -9.87 -0.44 -14.26
CA ALA A 280 -10.84 0.18 -13.36
C ALA A 280 -10.34 0.15 -11.90
N LYS A 281 -9.69 -0.93 -11.47
CA LYS A 281 -9.08 -1.04 -10.15
C LYS A 281 -7.94 -0.04 -9.97
N ILE A 282 -7.03 0.08 -10.95
CA ILE A 282 -5.93 1.07 -10.92
C ILE A 282 -6.49 2.49 -10.73
N ALA A 283 -7.56 2.84 -11.45
CA ALA A 283 -8.22 4.14 -11.28
C ALA A 283 -8.84 4.30 -9.88
N CYS A 284 -9.41 3.24 -9.30
CA CYS A 284 -9.93 3.26 -7.94
C CYS A 284 -8.83 3.46 -6.90
N ASP A 285 -7.75 2.71 -7.04
CA ASP A 285 -6.62 2.72 -6.11
C ASP A 285 -5.88 4.07 -6.15
N SER A 286 -5.86 4.77 -7.31
CA SER A 286 -5.21 6.08 -7.45
C SER A 286 -5.80 7.17 -6.55
N ILE A 287 -7.06 7.02 -6.12
CA ILE A 287 -7.77 7.97 -5.23
C ILE A 287 -8.03 7.40 -3.83
N LYS A 288 -7.44 6.26 -3.49
CA LYS A 288 -7.67 5.57 -2.20
C LYS A 288 -7.39 6.46 -0.99
N HIS A 289 -6.38 7.33 -1.09
CA HIS A 289 -5.96 8.24 -0.03
C HIS A 289 -6.45 9.68 -0.18
N GLU A 290 -7.15 10.01 -1.27
CA GLU A 290 -7.71 11.34 -1.50
C GLU A 290 -9.02 11.53 -0.74
N TYR A 291 -9.12 12.58 0.07
CA TYR A 291 -10.36 12.96 0.73
C TYR A 291 -11.26 13.76 -0.23
N GLY A 292 -12.56 13.49 -0.19
CA GLY A 292 -13.54 14.23 -0.99
C GLY A 292 -13.68 13.76 -2.44
N THR A 293 -12.74 13.00 -2.99
CA THR A 293 -12.81 12.41 -4.34
C THR A 293 -13.43 11.02 -4.25
N SER A 294 -14.61 10.82 -4.85
CA SER A 294 -15.31 9.52 -4.80
C SER A 294 -15.09 8.66 -6.04
N SER A 295 -14.67 9.23 -7.17
CA SER A 295 -14.45 8.48 -8.40
C SER A 295 -13.35 9.07 -9.28
N GLN A 296 -12.66 8.19 -10.00
CA GLN A 296 -11.63 8.53 -10.97
C GLN A 296 -11.83 7.73 -12.25
N VAL A 297 -11.68 8.40 -13.39
CA VAL A 297 -11.67 7.75 -14.70
C VAL A 297 -10.23 7.35 -15.02
N TYR A 298 -10.05 6.09 -15.45
CA TYR A 298 -8.75 5.59 -15.87
C TYR A 298 -8.18 6.41 -17.04
N ASP A 299 -6.93 6.78 -16.93
CA ASP A 299 -6.12 7.27 -18.03
C ASP A 299 -4.81 6.46 -18.13
N GLY A 300 -4.20 6.40 -19.32
CA GLY A 300 -3.01 5.57 -19.55
C GLY A 300 -1.77 5.99 -18.73
N LYS A 301 -1.78 7.19 -18.12
CA LYS A 301 -0.69 7.64 -17.24
C LYS A 301 -0.72 6.96 -15.86
N MET A 302 -1.85 6.34 -15.52
CA MET A 302 -1.99 5.60 -14.27
C MET A 302 -1.13 4.33 -14.27
N ASP A 303 -0.93 3.68 -15.42
CA ASP A 303 -0.03 2.54 -15.54
C ASP A 303 1.41 2.93 -15.22
N GLU A 304 1.86 4.10 -15.69
CA GLU A 304 3.19 4.63 -15.39
C GLU A 304 3.39 4.83 -13.88
N LYS A 305 2.33 5.30 -13.18
CA LYS A 305 2.37 5.46 -11.72
C LYS A 305 2.46 4.12 -10.99
N VAL A 306 1.70 3.12 -11.42
CA VAL A 306 1.76 1.76 -10.84
C VAL A 306 3.13 1.14 -11.09
N GLN A 307 3.65 1.20 -12.33
CA GLN A 307 4.99 0.72 -12.65
C GLN A 307 6.08 1.40 -11.83
N LEU A 308 5.94 2.72 -11.61
CA LEU A 308 6.86 3.46 -10.74
C LEU A 308 6.78 2.98 -9.29
N GLN A 309 5.58 2.70 -8.76
CA GLN A 309 5.42 2.16 -7.40
C GLN A 309 6.07 0.78 -7.25
N GLU A 310 5.81 -0.14 -8.18
CA GLU A 310 6.43 -1.47 -8.21
C GLU A 310 7.96 -1.39 -8.32
N HIS A 311 8.46 -0.49 -9.16
CA HIS A 311 9.89 -0.23 -9.29
C HIS A 311 10.49 0.27 -7.97
N ILE A 312 9.85 1.25 -7.31
CA ILE A 312 10.28 1.77 -6.01
C ILE A 312 10.40 0.64 -4.99
N ILE A 313 9.39 -0.21 -4.87
CA ILE A 313 9.38 -1.33 -3.90
C ILE A 313 10.52 -2.31 -4.19
N SER A 314 10.66 -2.73 -5.45
CA SER A 314 11.64 -3.76 -5.84
C SER A 314 13.09 -3.27 -5.82
N SER A 315 13.33 -1.97 -6.07
CA SER A 315 14.69 -1.40 -6.16
C SER A 315 15.16 -0.70 -4.87
N PHE A 316 14.28 -0.47 -3.89
CA PHE A 316 14.57 0.34 -2.71
C PHE A 316 15.82 -0.09 -1.94
N GLU A 317 15.96 -1.39 -1.61
CA GLU A 317 17.11 -1.86 -0.84
C GLU A 317 18.42 -1.79 -1.63
N SER A 318 18.40 -2.03 -2.93
CA SER A 318 19.56 -1.83 -3.79
C SER A 318 19.92 -0.35 -3.94
N ALA A 319 18.92 0.52 -4.06
CA ALA A 319 19.13 1.96 -4.16
C ALA A 319 19.85 2.55 -2.93
N MET A 320 19.55 2.07 -1.73
CA MET A 320 20.29 2.46 -0.52
C MET A 320 21.75 1.98 -0.56
N ARG A 321 21.98 0.72 -0.95
CA ARG A 321 23.34 0.14 -1.03
C ARG A 321 24.22 0.81 -2.09
N ASP A 322 23.62 1.09 -3.25
CA ASP A 322 24.32 1.60 -4.44
C ASP A 322 24.49 3.12 -4.43
N GLY A 323 24.04 3.79 -3.34
CA GLY A 323 24.17 5.24 -3.17
C GLY A 323 23.25 6.07 -4.06
N GLN A 324 22.19 5.48 -4.61
CA GLN A 324 21.18 6.19 -5.39
C GLN A 324 20.31 7.08 -4.49
N ILE A 325 20.11 6.69 -3.21
CA ILE A 325 19.44 7.52 -2.21
C ILE A 325 20.48 8.43 -1.56
N GLN A 326 20.31 9.72 -1.76
CA GLN A 326 21.21 10.77 -1.30
C GLN A 326 20.54 11.67 -0.28
N ILE A 327 21.34 12.25 0.62
CA ILE A 327 20.88 13.22 1.60
C ILE A 327 21.24 14.63 1.10
N TYR A 328 20.22 15.46 0.97
CA TYR A 328 20.32 16.88 0.68
C TYR A 328 20.04 17.66 1.94
N PHE A 329 20.67 18.81 2.09
CA PHE A 329 20.45 19.71 3.21
C PHE A 329 19.81 21.01 2.73
N GLN A 330 18.79 21.47 3.46
CA GLN A 330 18.21 22.78 3.24
C GLN A 330 18.50 23.70 4.43
N PRO A 331 19.06 24.89 4.20
CA PRO A 331 19.40 25.81 5.28
C PRO A 331 18.18 26.36 5.99
N VAL A 332 18.28 26.43 7.31
CA VAL A 332 17.37 27.13 8.22
C VAL A 332 18.16 28.28 8.79
N VAL A 333 17.67 29.51 8.61
CA VAL A 333 18.37 30.72 9.02
C VAL A 333 17.74 31.33 10.25
N ASP A 334 18.58 31.96 11.08
CA ASP A 334 18.15 32.86 12.13
C ASP A 334 17.60 34.15 11.50
N VAL A 335 16.37 34.51 11.80
CA VAL A 335 15.65 35.62 11.16
C VAL A 335 16.30 36.97 11.48
N LYS A 336 16.97 37.12 12.64
CA LYS A 336 17.60 38.37 13.08
C LYS A 336 18.96 38.57 12.45
N THR A 337 19.77 37.51 12.40
CA THR A 337 21.16 37.58 11.95
C THR A 337 21.34 37.21 10.48
N GLY A 338 20.40 36.48 9.90
CA GLY A 338 20.48 35.93 8.54
C GLY A 338 21.52 34.81 8.38
N LYS A 339 22.08 34.30 9.48
CA LYS A 339 23.04 33.18 9.45
C LYS A 339 22.34 31.84 9.51
N THR A 340 22.97 30.84 8.91
CA THR A 340 22.49 29.44 9.02
C THR A 340 22.56 28.99 10.48
N ALA A 341 21.43 28.67 11.06
CA ALA A 341 21.29 28.20 12.44
C ALA A 341 21.17 26.68 12.53
N SER A 342 20.67 26.04 11.48
CA SER A 342 20.55 24.59 11.35
C SER A 342 20.26 24.21 9.89
N VAL A 343 20.21 22.93 9.58
CA VAL A 343 19.79 22.43 8.27
C VAL A 343 18.74 21.35 8.45
N GLU A 344 17.84 21.16 7.46
CA GLU A 344 16.94 20.03 7.39
C GLU A 344 17.48 19.00 6.39
N ALA A 345 17.56 17.73 6.81
CA ALA A 345 17.96 16.61 5.97
C ALA A 345 16.75 16.11 5.16
N LEU A 346 16.91 16.10 3.85
CA LEU A 346 15.90 15.74 2.88
C LEU A 346 16.43 14.68 1.92
N THR A 347 15.71 13.60 1.75
CA THR A 347 16.10 12.53 0.83
C THR A 347 15.85 12.90 -0.62
N ARG A 348 16.72 12.43 -1.51
CA ARG A 348 16.57 12.46 -2.97
C ARG A 348 16.96 11.09 -3.50
N TRP A 349 16.20 10.57 -4.42
CA TRP A 349 16.50 9.30 -5.07
C TRP A 349 16.88 9.57 -6.53
N GLU A 350 18.14 9.34 -6.86
CA GLU A 350 18.66 9.42 -8.23
C GLU A 350 18.51 8.04 -8.88
N ASP A 351 17.34 7.77 -9.44
CA ASP A 351 17.03 6.49 -10.02
C ASP A 351 17.56 6.38 -11.46
N PRO A 352 18.23 5.27 -11.84
CA PRO A 352 18.79 5.10 -13.17
C PRO A 352 17.75 5.08 -14.30
N GLN A 353 16.54 4.60 -14.03
CA GLN A 353 15.47 4.44 -15.02
C GLN A 353 14.53 5.65 -15.06
N TYR A 354 14.16 6.19 -13.91
CA TYR A 354 13.17 7.26 -13.78
C TYR A 354 13.79 8.64 -13.51
N GLY A 355 15.12 8.73 -13.42
CA GLY A 355 15.81 9.95 -13.08
C GLY A 355 15.60 10.35 -11.63
N ARG A 356 15.64 11.66 -11.34
CA ARG A 356 15.48 12.16 -9.97
C ARG A 356 14.02 12.03 -9.49
N LEU A 357 13.78 11.11 -8.57
CA LEU A 357 12.51 10.97 -7.88
C LEU A 357 12.41 11.96 -6.72
N SER A 358 11.29 12.68 -6.65
CA SER A 358 10.99 13.55 -5.51
C SER A 358 10.51 12.72 -4.30
N PRO A 359 10.65 13.22 -3.06
CA PRO A 359 10.08 12.56 -1.88
C PRO A 359 8.60 12.20 -2.03
N ALA A 360 7.80 13.06 -2.67
CA ALA A 360 6.40 12.81 -2.93
C ALA A 360 6.14 11.57 -3.82
N ASN A 361 7.13 11.11 -4.60
CA ASN A 361 6.99 9.93 -5.44
C ASN A 361 7.18 8.62 -4.67
N PHE A 362 8.06 8.59 -3.64
CA PHE A 362 8.47 7.34 -3.02
C PHE A 362 8.15 7.23 -1.52
N LEU A 363 8.09 8.33 -0.76
CA LEU A 363 7.87 8.23 0.70
C LEU A 363 6.55 7.53 1.03
N TYR A 364 5.45 7.95 0.38
CA TYR A 364 4.15 7.34 0.63
C TYR A 364 4.11 5.85 0.25
N VAL A 365 4.85 5.45 -0.82
CA VAL A 365 4.97 4.03 -1.21
C VAL A 365 5.68 3.24 -0.12
N LEU A 366 6.79 3.77 0.40
CA LEU A 366 7.55 3.13 1.47
C LEU A 366 6.76 3.07 2.78
N GLU A 367 5.93 4.08 3.09
CA GLU A 367 5.01 4.05 4.24
C GLU A 367 3.95 2.97 4.07
N GLU A 368 3.27 2.89 2.93
CA GLU A 368 2.27 1.86 2.65
C GLU A 368 2.84 0.45 2.73
N GLN A 369 4.04 0.26 2.23
CA GLN A 369 4.75 -1.03 2.25
C GLN A 369 5.49 -1.29 3.57
N ARG A 370 5.31 -0.41 4.57
CA ARG A 370 5.97 -0.51 5.89
C ARG A 370 7.51 -0.56 5.81
N LEU A 371 8.09 0.09 4.80
CA LEU A 371 9.54 0.13 4.54
C LEU A 371 10.19 1.44 4.99
N ILE A 372 9.40 2.49 5.32
CA ILE A 372 9.90 3.83 5.63
C ILE A 372 10.92 3.82 6.78
N HIS A 373 10.72 3.01 7.81
CA HIS A 373 11.64 2.86 8.94
C HIS A 373 13.06 2.45 8.54
N LYS A 374 13.21 1.70 7.44
CA LYS A 374 14.53 1.35 6.88
C LYS A 374 15.19 2.58 6.27
N LEU A 375 14.41 3.41 5.56
CA LEU A 375 14.90 4.66 5.00
C LEU A 375 15.33 5.62 6.11
N ASP A 376 14.50 5.83 7.12
CA ASP A 376 14.77 6.79 8.18
C ASP A 376 15.98 6.36 9.02
N SER A 377 16.13 5.05 9.30
CA SER A 377 17.35 4.51 9.90
C SER A 377 18.59 4.73 9.03
N PHE A 378 18.48 4.56 7.72
CA PHE A 378 19.57 4.86 6.78
C PHE A 378 19.94 6.34 6.80
N VAL A 379 18.95 7.24 6.77
CA VAL A 379 19.14 8.71 6.80
C VAL A 379 19.83 9.14 8.09
N ILE A 380 19.38 8.62 9.25
CA ILE A 380 20.01 8.91 10.56
C ILE A 380 21.50 8.57 10.54
N ASN A 381 21.84 7.36 10.08
CA ASN A 381 23.24 6.93 10.01
C ASN A 381 24.06 7.82 9.06
N LYS A 382 23.54 8.12 7.86
CA LYS A 382 24.22 8.95 6.87
C LYS A 382 24.42 10.39 7.35
N VAL A 383 23.45 10.96 8.06
CA VAL A 383 23.61 12.31 8.66
C VAL A 383 24.69 12.28 9.74
N CYS A 384 24.74 11.27 10.61
CA CYS A 384 25.79 11.15 11.62
C CYS A 384 27.18 10.96 11.00
N GLU A 385 27.30 10.16 9.93
CA GLU A 385 28.55 10.00 9.16
C GLU A 385 29.00 11.34 8.57
N GLU A 386 28.09 12.12 8.00
CA GLU A 386 28.42 13.43 7.41
C GLU A 386 28.81 14.46 8.46
N LEU A 387 28.11 14.51 9.60
CA LEU A 387 28.50 15.39 10.73
C LEU A 387 29.89 15.04 11.26
N LYS A 388 30.22 13.75 11.38
CA LYS A 388 31.56 13.29 11.76
C LYS A 388 32.61 13.72 10.74
N ARG A 389 32.35 13.50 9.45
CA ARG A 389 33.26 13.90 8.36
C ARG A 389 33.58 15.40 8.44
N ARG A 390 32.55 16.27 8.60
CA ARG A 390 32.72 17.72 8.75
C ARG A 390 33.53 18.05 9.98
N LYS A 391 33.22 17.46 11.12
CA LYS A 391 33.95 17.66 12.37
C LYS A 391 35.43 17.28 12.24
N ASP A 392 35.72 16.11 11.65
CA ASP A 392 37.06 15.61 11.45
C ASP A 392 37.88 16.48 10.49
N ASN A 393 37.21 17.15 9.52
CA ASN A 393 37.80 18.13 8.60
C ASN A 393 37.95 19.53 9.22
N GLY A 394 37.47 19.78 10.44
CA GLY A 394 37.48 21.09 11.08
C GLY A 394 36.46 22.06 10.47
N GLU A 395 35.47 21.56 9.75
CA GLU A 395 34.36 22.37 9.22
C GLU A 395 33.37 22.69 10.36
N GLU A 396 32.68 23.83 10.25
CA GLU A 396 31.63 24.20 11.20
C GLU A 396 30.45 23.25 11.03
N ILE A 397 29.99 22.63 12.13
CA ILE A 397 28.79 21.79 12.17
C ILE A 397 27.63 22.53 12.79
N VAL A 398 26.47 22.42 12.18
CA VAL A 398 25.21 22.98 12.68
C VAL A 398 24.22 21.85 12.95
N PRO A 399 23.24 22.03 13.84
CA PRO A 399 22.21 21.01 14.09
C PRO A 399 21.48 20.62 12.83
N VAL A 400 21.14 19.32 12.71
CA VAL A 400 20.40 18.74 11.58
C VAL A 400 19.03 18.26 12.06
N SER A 401 17.99 18.70 11.36
CA SER A 401 16.62 18.20 11.55
C SER A 401 16.35 16.99 10.67
N LEU A 402 15.69 15.98 11.25
CA LEU A 402 15.34 14.70 10.66
C LEU A 402 13.87 14.42 10.89
N ASN A 403 13.15 14.03 9.85
CA ASN A 403 11.76 13.59 9.96
C ASN A 403 11.69 12.16 10.50
N LEU A 404 10.71 11.89 11.35
CA LEU A 404 10.36 10.53 11.81
C LEU A 404 8.90 10.22 11.46
N SER A 405 8.68 8.98 11.03
CA SER A 405 7.36 8.43 10.74
C SER A 405 6.78 7.68 11.95
N ARG A 406 5.49 7.39 11.93
CA ARG A 406 4.86 6.51 12.92
C ARG A 406 5.47 5.11 12.93
N LEU A 407 5.80 4.61 11.75
CA LEU A 407 6.33 3.26 11.57
C LEU A 407 7.72 3.08 12.18
N ASP A 408 8.48 4.16 12.40
CA ASP A 408 9.76 4.10 13.10
C ASP A 408 9.57 3.65 14.55
N PHE A 409 8.52 4.14 15.20
CA PHE A 409 8.20 3.79 16.58
C PHE A 409 7.46 2.44 16.70
N GLU A 410 6.76 2.00 15.65
CA GLU A 410 6.02 0.74 15.64
C GLU A 410 6.88 -0.48 15.29
N LEU A 411 7.83 -0.29 14.36
CA LEU A 411 8.57 -1.40 13.75
C LEU A 411 10.02 -1.52 14.24
N THR A 412 10.55 -0.47 14.86
CA THR A 412 11.91 -0.45 15.37
C THR A 412 11.99 0.23 16.74
N ASP A 413 13.08 -0.01 17.46
CA ASP A 413 13.48 0.85 18.58
C ASP A 413 14.29 2.02 18.01
N VAL A 414 13.59 3.00 17.42
CA VAL A 414 14.22 4.14 16.73
C VAL A 414 15.14 4.93 17.66
N VAL A 415 14.81 5.03 18.95
CA VAL A 415 15.66 5.75 19.93
C VAL A 415 17.02 5.07 20.05
N ARG A 416 17.02 3.74 20.10
CA ARG A 416 18.27 2.96 20.12
C ARG A 416 19.06 3.11 18.82
N VAL A 417 18.39 3.08 17.67
CA VAL A 417 19.04 3.32 16.36
C VAL A 417 19.76 4.68 16.36
N ILE A 418 19.11 5.73 16.89
CA ILE A 418 19.68 7.07 17.00
C ILE A 418 20.87 7.06 17.95
N GLU A 419 20.76 6.47 19.14
CA GLU A 419 21.84 6.38 20.12
C GLU A 419 23.07 5.65 19.58
N ASP A 420 22.86 4.52 18.91
CA ASP A 420 23.93 3.75 18.30
C ASP A 420 24.64 4.57 17.21
N ALA A 421 23.89 5.26 16.35
CA ALA A 421 24.44 6.11 15.29
C ALA A 421 25.27 7.30 15.85
N VAL A 422 24.72 7.99 16.85
CA VAL A 422 25.37 9.14 17.52
C VAL A 422 26.64 8.69 18.25
N SER A 423 26.55 7.59 19.02
CA SER A 423 27.69 7.06 19.77
C SER A 423 28.82 6.58 18.85
N HIS A 424 28.47 5.85 17.79
CA HIS A 424 29.44 5.34 16.81
C HIS A 424 30.22 6.48 16.11
N ASN A 425 29.54 7.58 15.84
CA ASN A 425 30.13 8.72 15.14
C ASN A 425 30.67 9.82 16.08
N GLY A 426 30.49 9.71 17.38
CA GLY A 426 30.95 10.70 18.36
C GLY A 426 30.34 12.09 18.18
N ILE A 427 29.05 12.13 17.84
CA ILE A 427 28.30 13.36 17.61
C ILE A 427 27.55 13.75 18.88
N PRO A 428 27.56 15.05 19.31
CA PRO A 428 26.70 15.50 20.40
C PRO A 428 25.21 15.33 20.09
N GLY A 429 24.40 14.88 21.06
CA GLY A 429 22.98 14.62 20.84
C GLY A 429 22.17 15.85 20.44
N ASP A 430 22.58 17.04 20.86
CA ASP A 430 21.93 18.32 20.51
C ASP A 430 22.17 18.75 19.05
N MET A 431 23.06 18.04 18.32
CA MET A 431 23.23 18.20 16.88
C MET A 431 22.11 17.52 16.06
N LEU A 432 21.26 16.70 16.68
CA LEU A 432 20.13 16.09 16.01
C LEU A 432 18.81 16.63 16.57
N ARG A 433 17.90 16.98 15.66
CA ARG A 433 16.54 17.41 15.95
C ARG A 433 15.58 16.48 15.21
N PHE A 434 14.62 15.93 15.92
CA PHE A 434 13.63 15.01 15.33
C PHE A 434 12.29 15.71 15.17
N GLU A 435 11.74 15.63 13.98
CA GLU A 435 10.51 16.30 13.58
C GLU A 435 9.36 15.30 13.56
N LEU A 436 8.32 15.60 14.32
CA LEU A 436 7.08 14.82 14.39
C LEU A 436 5.93 15.66 13.84
N THR A 437 5.19 15.12 12.87
CA THR A 437 4.02 15.82 12.33
C THR A 437 2.87 15.85 13.35
N GLU A 438 2.01 16.86 13.25
CA GLU A 438 0.81 16.96 14.09
C GLU A 438 -0.09 15.71 13.97
N SER A 439 -0.25 15.20 12.74
CA SER A 439 -1.07 14.02 12.46
C SER A 439 -0.51 12.74 13.11
N LEU A 440 0.80 12.58 13.13
CA LEU A 440 1.48 11.48 13.81
C LEU A 440 1.15 11.47 15.32
N ILE A 441 1.27 12.64 15.96
CA ILE A 441 1.02 12.78 17.40
C ILE A 441 -0.46 12.53 17.73
N ALA A 442 -1.38 12.94 16.86
CA ALA A 442 -2.82 12.83 17.09
C ALA A 442 -3.36 11.39 17.05
N VAL A 443 -2.70 10.46 16.36
CA VAL A 443 -3.15 9.06 16.23
C VAL A 443 -3.03 8.30 17.56
N ASP A 444 -1.90 8.41 18.25
CA ASP A 444 -1.69 7.84 19.59
C ASP A 444 -0.87 8.80 20.44
N MET A 445 -1.58 9.73 21.07
CA MET A 445 -0.96 10.81 21.85
C MET A 445 -0.14 10.29 23.03
N ASP A 446 -0.61 9.25 23.72
CA ASP A 446 0.07 8.73 24.91
C ASP A 446 1.35 7.96 24.53
N ALA A 447 1.33 7.17 23.47
CA ALA A 447 2.53 6.49 22.98
C ALA A 447 3.56 7.52 22.48
N MET A 448 3.15 8.46 21.65
CA MET A 448 4.04 9.49 21.11
C MET A 448 4.63 10.37 22.20
N LYS A 449 3.86 10.66 23.25
CA LYS A 449 4.38 11.39 24.42
C LYS A 449 5.51 10.64 25.10
N ARG A 450 5.34 9.32 25.37
CA ARG A 450 6.39 8.49 25.97
C ARG A 450 7.66 8.46 25.13
N GLU A 451 7.54 8.28 23.82
CA GLU A 451 8.68 8.21 22.91
C GLU A 451 9.38 9.58 22.75
N SER A 452 8.62 10.67 22.65
CA SER A 452 9.16 12.03 22.65
C SER A 452 9.94 12.33 23.96
N GLU A 453 9.40 11.97 25.12
CA GLU A 453 10.10 12.11 26.41
C GLU A 453 11.34 11.22 26.50
N ARG A 454 11.31 10.05 25.84
CA ARG A 454 12.45 9.13 25.76
C ARG A 454 13.58 9.77 24.93
N LEU A 455 13.30 10.29 23.74
CA LEU A 455 14.25 11.05 22.90
C LEU A 455 14.87 12.21 23.67
N ARG A 456 14.06 13.02 24.34
CA ARG A 456 14.53 14.19 25.10
C ARG A 456 15.39 13.81 26.29
N ARG A 457 15.11 12.70 27.01
CA ARG A 457 15.96 12.19 28.10
C ARG A 457 17.35 11.80 27.64
N HIS A 458 17.50 11.38 26.39
CA HIS A 458 18.80 11.07 25.76
C HIS A 458 19.49 12.32 25.17
N GLY A 459 18.92 13.51 25.37
CA GLY A 459 19.52 14.79 24.94
C GLY A 459 19.14 15.24 23.54
N PHE A 460 18.32 14.48 22.83
CA PHE A 460 17.82 14.85 21.50
C PHE A 460 16.74 15.91 21.57
N LYS A 461 16.59 16.70 20.51
CA LYS A 461 15.59 17.75 20.40
C LYS A 461 14.38 17.28 19.60
N VAL A 462 13.17 17.50 20.12
CA VAL A 462 11.93 17.11 19.45
C VAL A 462 11.16 18.34 19.03
N TRP A 463 10.88 18.42 17.74
CA TRP A 463 10.18 19.53 17.10
C TRP A 463 8.83 19.06 16.54
N MET A 464 7.86 19.93 16.59
CA MET A 464 6.58 19.71 15.92
C MET A 464 6.62 20.28 14.52
N ASP A 465 6.38 19.46 13.50
CA ASP A 465 6.28 19.90 12.11
C ASP A 465 4.82 20.14 11.69
N ALA A 466 4.65 21.02 10.70
CA ALA A 466 3.38 21.34 10.04
C ALA A 466 2.27 21.81 11.03
N PHE A 467 2.62 22.65 12.01
CA PHE A 467 1.65 23.21 12.94
C PHE A 467 0.58 24.02 12.21
N GLY A 468 -0.69 23.71 12.48
CA GLY A 468 -1.84 24.37 11.88
C GLY A 468 -2.44 23.63 10.67
N SER A 469 -1.88 22.49 10.28
CA SER A 469 -2.44 21.65 9.22
C SER A 469 -3.56 20.73 9.71
N GLY A 470 -3.73 20.56 11.05
CA GLY A 470 -4.67 19.63 11.68
C GLY A 470 -5.61 20.25 12.71
N TYR A 471 -6.50 19.40 13.28
CA TYR A 471 -7.55 19.82 14.21
C TYR A 471 -7.13 19.85 15.69
N SER A 472 -5.92 19.40 16.05
CA SER A 472 -5.53 19.12 17.45
C SER A 472 -4.37 19.95 17.98
N SER A 473 -3.84 20.88 17.19
CA SER A 473 -2.57 21.61 17.44
C SER A 473 -2.41 22.20 18.84
N LEU A 474 -3.43 22.85 19.40
CA LEU A 474 -3.37 23.46 20.72
C LEU A 474 -3.33 22.42 21.86
N LYS A 475 -4.00 21.27 21.69
CA LYS A 475 -3.95 20.19 22.67
C LYS A 475 -2.56 19.57 22.73
N VAL A 476 -1.94 19.36 21.57
CA VAL A 476 -0.57 18.83 21.51
C VAL A 476 0.40 19.79 22.19
N LEU A 477 0.36 21.10 21.90
CA LEU A 477 1.21 22.09 22.55
C LEU A 477 1.04 22.14 24.07
N LYS A 478 -0.17 21.86 24.58
CA LYS A 478 -0.42 21.81 26.02
C LYS A 478 0.17 20.56 26.67
N ASP A 479 0.05 19.41 26.00
CA ASP A 479 0.28 18.10 26.63
C ASP A 479 1.68 17.52 26.31
N PHE A 480 2.38 18.09 25.29
CA PHE A 480 3.71 17.67 24.83
C PHE A 480 4.80 18.67 25.21
N ALA A 481 5.92 18.14 25.65
CA ALA A 481 7.14 18.91 25.83
C ALA A 481 7.93 18.95 24.53
N LEU A 482 7.84 20.05 23.80
CA LEU A 482 8.52 20.29 22.52
C LEU A 482 9.71 21.23 22.70
N ASP A 483 10.72 21.07 21.83
CA ASP A 483 11.90 21.94 21.77
C ASP A 483 11.82 22.96 20.63
N GLY A 484 10.78 22.93 19.81
CA GLY A 484 10.53 23.89 18.75
C GLY A 484 9.26 23.60 17.96
N LEU A 485 8.81 24.58 17.21
CA LEU A 485 7.58 24.57 16.42
C LEU A 485 7.85 25.02 15.00
N LYS A 486 7.46 24.20 13.99
CA LYS A 486 7.49 24.58 12.58
C LYS A 486 6.09 24.97 12.11
N ILE A 487 5.94 26.20 11.65
CA ILE A 487 4.69 26.74 11.10
C ILE A 487 4.58 26.33 9.64
N ASP A 488 3.41 25.80 9.25
CA ASP A 488 3.16 25.30 7.91
C ASP A 488 3.30 26.38 6.84
N MET A 489 3.88 26.00 5.69
CA MET A 489 4.13 26.90 4.57
C MET A 489 2.84 27.49 3.94
N ASP A 490 1.71 26.77 4.02
CA ASP A 490 0.47 27.25 3.44
C ASP A 490 -0.08 28.48 4.18
N MET A 491 0.26 28.62 5.47
CA MET A 491 -0.10 29.79 6.25
C MET A 491 0.64 31.06 5.78
N ILE A 492 1.90 30.94 5.30
CA ILE A 492 2.71 32.12 4.90
C ILE A 492 2.53 32.51 3.43
N LYS A 493 1.98 31.65 2.59
CA LYS A 493 1.73 31.98 1.17
C LYS A 493 0.78 33.16 0.98
N SER A 494 -0.04 33.48 1.96
CA SER A 494 -1.05 34.53 1.93
C SER A 494 -0.64 35.77 2.74
N VAL A 495 0.60 36.27 2.60
CA VAL A 495 1.07 37.46 3.35
C VAL A 495 0.21 38.71 3.10
N ASP A 496 -0.51 38.78 1.99
CA ASP A 496 -1.48 39.82 1.69
C ASP A 496 -2.85 39.63 2.41
N ASP A 497 -3.02 38.50 3.14
CA ASP A 497 -4.20 38.25 3.95
C ASP A 497 -3.95 38.66 5.41
N ASP A 498 -4.61 39.73 5.83
CA ASP A 498 -4.52 40.24 7.21
C ASP A 498 -4.89 39.17 8.26
N ARG A 499 -5.78 38.24 7.95
CA ARG A 499 -6.17 37.16 8.86
C ARG A 499 -5.05 36.14 9.04
N ALA A 500 -4.38 35.75 7.93
CA ALA A 500 -3.23 34.86 7.98
C ALA A 500 -2.10 35.50 8.82
N ASN A 501 -1.83 36.77 8.62
CA ASN A 501 -0.84 37.52 9.36
C ASN A 501 -1.12 37.59 10.87
N ILE A 502 -2.38 37.80 11.25
CA ILE A 502 -2.81 37.77 12.66
C ILE A 502 -2.58 36.39 13.26
N ILE A 503 -2.97 35.33 12.56
CA ILE A 503 -2.83 33.94 13.03
C ILE A 503 -1.34 33.59 13.21
N ILE A 504 -0.48 33.87 12.22
CA ILE A 504 0.95 33.59 12.30
C ILE A 504 1.57 34.34 13.48
N SER A 505 1.24 35.62 13.65
CA SER A 505 1.75 36.43 14.76
C SER A 505 1.31 35.87 16.13
N ALA A 506 0.07 35.40 16.22
CA ALA A 506 -0.44 34.77 17.45
C ALA A 506 0.28 33.43 17.76
N VAL A 507 0.56 32.63 16.74
CA VAL A 507 1.30 31.36 16.89
C VAL A 507 2.75 31.62 17.34
N VAL A 508 3.43 32.59 16.73
CA VAL A 508 4.79 32.99 17.11
C VAL A 508 4.82 33.52 18.57
N ASP A 509 3.85 34.37 18.94
CA ASP A 509 3.74 34.87 20.31
C ASP A 509 3.47 33.78 21.34
N MET A 510 2.65 32.79 20.97
CA MET A 510 2.37 31.61 21.78
C MET A 510 3.64 30.76 21.98
N ALA A 511 4.38 30.44 20.90
CA ALA A 511 5.63 29.69 20.98
C ALA A 511 6.64 30.39 21.91
N ARG A 512 6.81 31.71 21.75
CA ARG A 512 7.68 32.53 22.59
C ARG A 512 7.27 32.48 24.07
N LYS A 513 5.97 32.56 24.39
CA LYS A 513 5.46 32.44 25.77
C LYS A 513 5.66 31.07 26.38
N LEU A 514 5.68 30.03 25.55
CA LEU A 514 6.01 28.66 25.94
C LEU A 514 7.52 28.42 26.04
N GLY A 515 8.35 29.38 25.65
CA GLY A 515 9.82 29.28 25.70
C GLY A 515 10.41 28.36 24.63
N ILE A 516 9.71 28.14 23.51
CA ILE A 516 10.16 27.33 22.39
C ILE A 516 10.34 28.19 21.13
N PRO A 517 11.38 27.97 20.31
CA PRO A 517 11.61 28.71 19.08
C PRO A 517 10.53 28.35 18.03
N ALA A 518 10.12 29.37 17.28
CA ALA A 518 9.25 29.23 16.11
C ALA A 518 10.06 29.31 14.83
N LEU A 519 9.81 28.37 13.90
CA LEU A 519 10.37 28.33 12.56
C LEU A 519 9.23 28.44 11.54
N SER A 520 9.34 29.34 10.56
CA SER A 520 8.43 29.42 9.44
C SER A 520 9.03 28.77 8.20
N LYS A 521 8.30 27.80 7.60
CA LYS A 521 8.65 27.12 6.34
C LYS A 521 8.13 27.91 5.13
N GLY A 522 8.72 27.70 3.96
CA GLY A 522 8.21 28.20 2.68
C GLY A 522 8.45 29.69 2.43
N VAL A 523 9.48 30.30 3.04
CA VAL A 523 9.83 31.70 2.82
C VAL A 523 10.51 31.86 1.45
N GLU A 524 9.84 32.54 0.52
CA GLU A 524 10.30 32.72 -0.86
C GLU A 524 10.63 34.18 -1.18
N THR A 525 10.03 35.14 -0.44
CA THR A 525 10.19 36.57 -0.73
C THR A 525 10.75 37.33 0.46
N ARG A 526 11.33 38.53 0.18
CA ARG A 526 11.84 39.41 1.22
C ARG A 526 10.71 40.01 2.06
N GLU A 527 9.54 40.22 1.48
CA GLU A 527 8.35 40.74 2.16
C GLU A 527 7.91 39.78 3.26
N GLN A 528 7.88 38.47 2.94
CA GLN A 528 7.58 37.40 3.92
C GLN A 528 8.62 37.43 5.06
N LEU A 529 9.89 37.53 4.75
CA LEU A 529 10.95 37.62 5.77
C LEU A 529 10.78 38.85 6.68
N GLU A 530 10.51 40.01 6.10
CA GLU A 530 10.30 41.26 6.90
C GLU A 530 9.05 41.17 7.78
N PHE A 531 7.99 40.50 7.30
CA PHE A 531 6.82 40.19 8.13
C PHE A 531 7.20 39.29 9.31
N LEU A 532 7.94 38.18 9.08
CA LEU A 532 8.39 37.28 10.13
C LEU A 532 9.28 37.96 11.17
N LYS A 533 10.16 38.87 10.74
CA LYS A 533 10.96 39.72 11.65
C LYS A 533 10.06 40.56 12.57
N LYS A 534 9.02 41.21 12.00
CA LYS A 534 8.09 42.04 12.77
C LYS A 534 7.24 41.18 13.73
N ALA A 535 6.83 39.98 13.30
CA ALA A 535 6.12 39.03 14.14
C ALA A 535 6.97 38.43 15.25
N GLY A 536 8.32 38.57 15.18
CA GLY A 536 9.28 38.07 16.16
C GLY A 536 9.54 36.57 16.03
N CYS A 537 9.39 36.00 14.81
CA CYS A 537 9.77 34.64 14.49
C CYS A 537 11.29 34.44 14.64
N ASP A 538 11.72 33.29 15.17
CA ASP A 538 13.13 33.04 15.46
C ASP A 538 13.90 32.54 14.23
N LEU A 539 13.29 31.58 13.50
CA LEU A 539 13.92 30.86 12.40
C LEU A 539 13.05 30.90 11.14
N ALA A 540 13.69 30.84 9.99
CA ALA A 540 13.03 30.80 8.69
C ALA A 540 13.71 29.79 7.75
N GLN A 541 12.91 29.12 6.93
CA GLN A 541 13.35 28.17 5.93
C GLN A 541 12.58 28.42 4.63
N GLY A 542 13.28 28.36 3.49
CA GLY A 542 12.63 28.51 2.20
C GLY A 542 13.61 28.81 1.08
N TYR A 543 13.09 28.92 -0.14
CA TYR A 543 13.91 29.13 -1.34
C TYR A 543 14.60 30.51 -1.37
N LEU A 544 14.15 31.44 -0.56
CA LEU A 544 14.85 32.72 -0.38
C LEU A 544 16.28 32.54 0.16
N PHE A 545 16.52 31.52 0.98
CA PHE A 545 17.81 31.24 1.63
C PHE A 545 18.60 30.15 0.93
N GLY A 546 17.92 29.20 0.31
CA GLY A 546 18.53 28.11 -0.43
C GLY A 546 17.54 26.98 -0.74
N ARG A 547 17.77 26.35 -1.86
CA ARG A 547 17.12 25.10 -2.19
C ARG A 547 17.86 23.96 -1.49
N PRO A 548 17.19 22.79 -1.27
CA PRO A 548 17.90 21.60 -0.84
C PRO A 548 19.05 21.28 -1.79
N ALA A 549 20.26 21.10 -1.25
CA ALA A 549 21.47 20.82 -2.00
C ALA A 549 22.31 19.72 -1.33
N PRO A 550 23.20 19.04 -2.05
CA PRO A 550 24.13 18.08 -1.46
C PRO A 550 24.98 18.71 -0.34
N ALA A 551 25.41 17.89 0.61
CA ALA A 551 26.12 18.37 1.81
C ALA A 551 27.33 19.29 1.51
N HIS A 552 28.08 19.05 0.44
CA HIS A 552 29.26 19.82 0.05
C HIS A 552 28.93 21.21 -0.51
N GLU A 553 27.70 21.46 -0.90
CA GLU A 553 27.24 22.75 -1.44
C GLU A 553 26.61 23.65 -0.37
N VAL A 554 26.22 23.09 0.78
CA VAL A 554 25.57 23.83 1.87
C VAL A 554 26.65 24.29 2.86
N LYS A 555 26.84 25.62 2.94
CA LYS A 555 27.80 26.29 3.84
C LYS A 555 27.12 26.64 5.16
#